data_8e43dabb7ef6853384d46e7a74a8e441
#
_entry.id   8e43dabb7ef6853384d46e7a74a8e441
#
_cell.length_a   1.000
_cell.length_b   1.000
_cell.length_c   1.000
_cell.angle_alpha   90.00
_cell.angle_beta   90.00
_cell.angle_gamma   90.00
#
_symmetry.space_group_name_H-M   'P 1'
#
loop_
_entity.id
_entity.type
_entity.pdbx_description
1 polymer ?
#
loop_
_entity_poly.entity_id
_entity_poly.type
_entity_poly.pdbx_seq_one_letter_code
_entity_poly.pdbx_strand_id
1 'polypeptide(L)'
;MYSCWYAFYHGDLQGLWGLSIVPGRFLVVRPWRRPRAAGADPRAAGFVCAWATIFALETIADPLAILRLGVPMLPFVLLGDFRVFLLVLGVAEPDRPLGGTILRAAGWTMVVPVVAWSAHRVALATAGPLDEQVLWLIYEVAFVALMLWWRERRLPERRPIALSYLRAVLAYVAVYYALWGIADVLILGGFDAGWGLRVLPNQLYYSFWVPVAWLWFFSRRYDSARSRVQARR
;
A
#
# COMPACT_ATOMS: atom_id res chain seq x y z
N MET A 1 -3.92 25.52 22.21
CA MET A 1 -5.25 25.39 21.52
C MET A 1 -5.00 24.48 20.33
N TYR A 2 -5.53 23.26 20.31
CA TYR A 2 -5.36 22.38 19.16
C TYR A 2 -6.08 23.01 17.96
N SER A 3 -5.43 22.96 16.81
CA SER A 3 -5.99 23.45 15.56
C SER A 3 -7.20 22.59 15.10
N CYS A 4 -8.04 23.13 14.26
CA CYS A 4 -9.23 22.44 13.76
C CYS A 4 -8.88 21.12 13.03
N TRP A 5 -7.86 21.14 12.19
CA TRP A 5 -7.44 19.97 11.42
C TRP A 5 -6.72 18.92 12.28
N TYR A 6 -5.94 19.34 13.27
CA TYR A 6 -5.35 18.42 14.23
C TYR A 6 -6.44 17.65 15.00
N ALA A 7 -7.43 18.39 15.54
CA ALA A 7 -8.54 17.79 16.27
C ALA A 7 -9.38 16.84 15.38
N PHE A 8 -9.62 17.22 14.13
CA PHE A 8 -10.30 16.36 13.16
C PHE A 8 -9.53 15.09 12.84
N TYR A 9 -8.22 15.19 12.60
CA TYR A 9 -7.37 14.05 12.26
C TYR A 9 -7.27 13.03 13.42
N HIS A 10 -7.25 13.50 14.65
CA HIS A 10 -7.19 12.63 15.84
C HIS A 10 -8.58 12.27 16.39
N GLY A 11 -9.64 12.72 15.75
CA GLY A 11 -11.03 12.45 16.13
C GLY A 11 -11.57 11.12 15.58
N ASP A 12 -12.75 10.74 16.06
CA ASP A 12 -13.43 9.47 15.72
C ASP A 12 -13.72 9.26 14.23
N LEU A 13 -13.83 10.34 13.45
CA LEU A 13 -14.11 10.27 12.00
C LEU A 13 -12.95 9.67 11.19
N GLN A 14 -11.72 9.82 11.65
CA GLN A 14 -10.54 9.15 11.09
C GLN A 14 -10.26 7.79 11.74
N GLY A 15 -11.07 7.39 12.68
CA GLY A 15 -10.99 6.10 13.36
C GLY A 15 -11.72 4.99 12.59
N LEU A 16 -12.12 3.99 13.34
CA LEU A 16 -12.67 2.71 12.90
C LEU A 16 -13.77 2.81 11.83
N TRP A 17 -14.71 3.74 12.00
CA TRP A 17 -15.87 3.83 11.13
C TRP A 17 -15.54 4.41 9.76
N GLY A 18 -14.77 5.49 9.70
CA GLY A 18 -14.44 6.16 8.45
C GLY A 18 -13.54 5.33 7.53
N LEU A 19 -12.64 4.51 8.10
CA LEU A 19 -11.66 3.73 7.34
C LEU A 19 -12.16 2.33 6.97
N SER A 20 -13.09 1.75 7.75
CA SER A 20 -13.54 0.35 7.57
C SER A 20 -14.76 0.18 6.67
N ILE A 21 -15.48 1.26 6.35
CA ILE A 21 -16.73 1.18 5.55
C ILE A 21 -16.48 0.60 4.16
N VAL A 22 -15.46 1.07 3.46
CA VAL A 22 -15.17 0.64 2.08
C VAL A 22 -14.66 -0.81 2.04
N PRO A 23 -13.67 -1.23 2.85
CA PRO A 23 -13.25 -2.62 2.94
C PRO A 23 -14.38 -3.57 3.37
N GLY A 24 -15.19 -3.18 4.34
CA GLY A 24 -16.35 -3.96 4.77
C GLY A 24 -17.37 -4.18 3.66
N ARG A 25 -17.73 -3.11 2.94
CA ARG A 25 -18.62 -3.18 1.79
C ARG A 25 -18.02 -4.01 0.64
N PHE A 26 -16.73 -3.90 0.42
CA PHE A 26 -15.99 -4.71 -0.55
C PHE A 26 -16.12 -6.21 -0.24
N LEU A 27 -15.92 -6.63 1.02
CA LEU A 27 -16.06 -8.02 1.43
C LEU A 27 -17.47 -8.58 1.21
N VAL A 28 -18.50 -7.77 1.43
CA VAL A 28 -19.90 -8.18 1.22
C VAL A 28 -20.24 -8.30 -0.27
N VAL A 29 -19.82 -7.35 -1.09
CA VAL A 29 -20.24 -7.28 -2.51
C VAL A 29 -19.38 -8.16 -3.41
N ARG A 30 -18.10 -8.38 -3.08
CA ARG A 30 -17.13 -9.13 -3.89
C ARG A 30 -17.58 -10.56 -4.24
N PRO A 31 -18.14 -11.39 -3.32
CA PRO A 31 -18.53 -12.77 -3.65
C PRO A 31 -19.58 -12.86 -4.75
N TRP A 32 -20.41 -11.83 -4.90
CA TRP A 32 -21.49 -11.76 -5.91
C TRP A 32 -20.97 -11.38 -7.30
N ARG A 33 -19.79 -10.77 -7.36
CA ARG A 33 -19.14 -10.40 -8.61
C ARG A 33 -17.90 -11.27 -8.77
N ARG A 34 -18.04 -12.44 -9.37
CA ARG A 34 -16.91 -13.23 -9.86
C ARG A 34 -16.46 -12.64 -11.20
N PRO A 35 -15.58 -11.65 -11.26
CA PRO A 35 -15.07 -11.17 -12.52
C PRO A 35 -14.15 -12.27 -13.07
N ARG A 36 -14.50 -12.78 -14.22
CA ARG A 36 -13.56 -13.57 -15.01
C ARG A 36 -12.55 -12.58 -15.56
N ALA A 37 -11.36 -12.58 -15.00
CA ALA A 37 -10.23 -11.89 -15.63
C ALA A 37 -9.92 -12.66 -16.94
N ALA A 38 -10.54 -12.23 -18.03
CA ALA A 38 -10.35 -12.86 -19.33
C ALA A 38 -8.85 -12.80 -19.69
N GLY A 39 -8.20 -13.96 -19.78
CA GLY A 39 -6.78 -14.07 -20.11
C GLY A 39 -5.78 -13.91 -18.95
N ALA A 40 -6.22 -13.70 -17.71
CA ALA A 40 -5.32 -13.71 -16.55
C ALA A 40 -4.86 -15.14 -16.22
N ASP A 41 -3.63 -15.21 -15.68
CA ASP A 41 -3.14 -16.46 -15.11
C ASP A 41 -4.04 -16.87 -13.92
N PRO A 42 -4.62 -18.09 -13.91
CA PRO A 42 -5.53 -18.54 -12.85
C PRO A 42 -4.89 -18.52 -11.45
N ARG A 43 -3.57 -18.77 -11.36
CA ARG A 43 -2.82 -18.73 -10.08
C ARG A 43 -2.71 -17.32 -9.58
N ALA A 44 -2.34 -16.36 -10.45
CA ALA A 44 -2.30 -14.93 -10.08
C ALA A 44 -3.70 -14.43 -9.68
N ALA A 45 -4.76 -14.83 -10.38
CA ALA A 45 -6.13 -14.45 -10.04
C ALA A 45 -6.56 -15.02 -8.68
N GLY A 46 -6.29 -16.30 -8.43
CA GLY A 46 -6.52 -16.92 -7.13
C GLY A 46 -5.76 -16.24 -6.00
N PHE A 47 -4.48 -15.93 -6.24
CA PHE A 47 -3.64 -15.21 -5.30
C PHE A 47 -4.20 -13.81 -4.97
N VAL A 48 -4.54 -12.99 -5.98
CA VAL A 48 -5.12 -11.65 -5.76
C VAL A 48 -6.46 -11.73 -5.02
N CYS A 49 -7.26 -12.77 -5.27
CA CYS A 49 -8.49 -12.99 -4.51
C CYS A 49 -8.23 -13.28 -3.04
N ALA A 50 -7.31 -14.18 -2.72
CA ALA A 50 -6.95 -14.52 -1.34
C ALA A 50 -6.31 -13.31 -0.64
N TRP A 51 -5.33 -12.66 -1.27
CA TRP A 51 -4.69 -11.46 -0.78
C TRP A 51 -5.71 -10.36 -0.45
N ALA A 52 -6.62 -10.06 -1.38
CA ALA A 52 -7.61 -9.01 -1.16
C ALA A 52 -8.59 -9.34 -0.02
N THR A 53 -8.91 -10.62 0.20
CA THR A 53 -9.75 -11.01 1.34
C THR A 53 -9.04 -10.82 2.66
N ILE A 54 -7.82 -11.34 2.78
CA ILE A 54 -7.01 -11.28 4.00
C ILE A 54 -6.76 -9.83 4.39
N PHE A 55 -6.31 -9.01 3.45
CA PHE A 55 -5.95 -7.62 3.75
C PHE A 55 -7.15 -6.66 3.86
N ALA A 56 -8.31 -6.99 3.31
CA ALA A 56 -9.54 -6.27 3.64
C ALA A 56 -10.00 -6.56 5.08
N LEU A 57 -9.85 -7.80 5.55
CA LEU A 57 -10.12 -8.16 6.95
C LEU A 57 -9.11 -7.51 7.90
N GLU A 58 -7.83 -7.54 7.56
CA GLU A 58 -6.78 -6.86 8.31
C GLU A 58 -7.06 -5.38 8.44
N THR A 59 -7.36 -4.67 7.35
CA THR A 59 -7.68 -3.23 7.36
C THR A 59 -8.86 -2.88 8.29
N ILE A 60 -9.81 -3.80 8.50
CA ILE A 60 -10.89 -3.61 9.46
C ILE A 60 -10.41 -3.88 10.89
N ALA A 61 -9.52 -4.85 11.06
CA ALA A 61 -9.02 -5.26 12.37
C ALA A 61 -8.00 -4.26 12.96
N ASP A 62 -7.20 -3.60 12.13
CA ASP A 62 -6.14 -2.67 12.55
C ASP A 62 -6.65 -1.56 13.49
N PRO A 63 -7.67 -0.76 13.10
CA PRO A 63 -8.17 0.28 13.98
C PRO A 63 -8.76 -0.26 15.28
N LEU A 64 -9.35 -1.48 15.25
CA LEU A 64 -9.84 -2.16 16.45
C LEU A 64 -8.68 -2.51 17.39
N ALA A 65 -7.61 -3.08 16.85
CA ALA A 65 -6.45 -3.48 17.63
C ALA A 65 -5.73 -2.27 18.25
N ILE A 66 -5.51 -1.21 17.47
CA ILE A 66 -4.83 0.00 17.94
C ILE A 66 -5.69 0.73 18.98
N LEU A 67 -6.96 1.04 18.66
CA LEU A 67 -7.79 1.90 19.49
C LEU A 67 -8.40 1.19 20.71
N ARG A 68 -8.65 -0.11 20.61
CA ARG A 68 -9.33 -0.87 21.69
C ARG A 68 -8.38 -1.72 22.52
N LEU A 69 -7.31 -2.22 21.93
CA LEU A 69 -6.38 -3.12 22.61
C LEU A 69 -5.04 -2.44 22.94
N GLY A 70 -4.83 -1.18 22.50
CA GLY A 70 -3.60 -0.44 22.76
C GLY A 70 -2.35 -1.07 22.12
N VAL A 71 -2.52 -1.84 21.04
CA VAL A 71 -1.39 -2.43 20.33
C VAL A 71 -0.58 -1.32 19.65
N PRO A 72 0.76 -1.34 19.73
CA PRO A 72 1.61 -0.33 19.06
C PRO A 72 1.34 -0.25 17.56
N MET A 73 1.42 0.94 16.99
CA MET A 73 1.13 1.18 15.56
C MET A 73 2.15 0.55 14.61
N LEU A 74 3.43 0.44 15.00
CA LEU A 74 4.51 -0.03 14.14
C LEU A 74 4.25 -1.40 13.46
N PRO A 75 3.78 -2.45 14.14
CA PRO A 75 3.44 -3.71 13.49
C PRO A 75 2.44 -3.56 12.34
N PHE A 76 1.45 -2.67 12.47
CA PHE A 76 0.44 -2.44 11.44
C PHE A 76 1.00 -1.67 10.23
N VAL A 77 1.92 -0.71 10.46
CA VAL A 77 2.65 -0.06 9.38
C VAL A 77 3.46 -1.09 8.59
N LEU A 78 4.22 -1.95 9.29
CA LEU A 78 5.00 -3.01 8.64
C LEU A 78 4.11 -4.02 7.90
N LEU A 79 2.96 -4.38 8.46
CA LEU A 79 2.02 -5.28 7.80
C LEU A 79 1.40 -4.64 6.55
N GLY A 80 1.12 -3.35 6.62
CA GLY A 80 0.66 -2.58 5.48
C GLY A 80 1.67 -2.49 4.33
N ASP A 81 2.94 -2.32 4.64
CA ASP A 81 4.01 -2.34 3.65
C ASP A 81 4.22 -3.76 3.10
N PHE A 82 4.17 -4.75 3.97
CA PHE A 82 4.28 -6.16 3.58
C PHE A 82 3.23 -6.55 2.55
N ARG A 83 1.98 -6.10 2.69
CA ARG A 83 0.91 -6.41 1.73
C ARG A 83 1.20 -5.88 0.33
N VAL A 84 1.93 -4.76 0.20
CA VAL A 84 2.36 -4.21 -1.09
C VAL A 84 3.35 -5.14 -1.77
N PHE A 85 4.43 -5.49 -1.08
CA PHE A 85 5.46 -6.39 -1.63
C PHE A 85 4.92 -7.78 -1.89
N LEU A 86 4.05 -8.29 -1.02
CA LEU A 86 3.41 -9.58 -1.20
C LEU A 86 2.54 -9.61 -2.48
N LEU A 87 1.75 -8.56 -2.72
CA LEU A 87 0.95 -8.45 -3.95
C LEU A 87 1.83 -8.40 -5.19
N VAL A 88 2.83 -7.52 -5.17
CA VAL A 88 3.71 -7.31 -6.33
C VAL A 88 4.47 -8.59 -6.68
N LEU A 89 5.07 -9.24 -5.69
CA LEU A 89 5.83 -10.49 -5.91
C LEU A 89 4.92 -11.66 -6.30
N GLY A 90 3.75 -11.80 -5.68
CA GLY A 90 2.82 -12.89 -5.97
C GLY A 90 2.21 -12.80 -7.38
N VAL A 91 2.00 -11.59 -7.88
CA VAL A 91 1.53 -11.38 -9.27
C VAL A 91 2.68 -11.48 -10.28
N ALA A 92 3.87 -10.98 -9.93
CA ALA A 92 5.05 -11.04 -10.82
C ALA A 92 5.55 -12.47 -11.02
N GLU A 93 5.50 -13.30 -9.97
CA GLU A 93 6.06 -14.65 -9.95
C GLU A 93 5.03 -15.69 -9.43
N PRO A 94 3.88 -15.90 -10.14
CA PRO A 94 2.77 -16.74 -9.64
C PRO A 94 3.13 -18.23 -9.52
N ASP A 95 4.22 -18.67 -10.16
CA ASP A 95 4.71 -20.03 -10.08
C ASP A 95 5.61 -20.30 -8.87
N ARG A 96 6.00 -19.23 -8.14
CA ARG A 96 6.84 -19.34 -6.95
C ARG A 96 6.04 -19.91 -5.76
N PRO A 97 6.63 -20.82 -4.96
CA PRO A 97 6.01 -21.28 -3.72
C PRO A 97 5.67 -20.10 -2.79
N LEU A 98 4.47 -20.14 -2.18
CA LEU A 98 3.96 -19.05 -1.34
C LEU A 98 4.92 -18.67 -0.19
N GLY A 99 5.54 -19.67 0.47
CA GLY A 99 6.51 -19.42 1.53
C GLY A 99 7.72 -18.60 1.06
N GLY A 100 8.24 -18.87 -0.14
CA GLY A 100 9.32 -18.09 -0.73
C GLY A 100 8.89 -16.66 -1.10
N THR A 101 7.64 -16.48 -1.53
CA THR A 101 7.07 -15.16 -1.81
C THR A 101 6.90 -14.35 -0.52
N ILE A 102 6.39 -14.96 0.54
CA ILE A 102 6.24 -14.35 1.87
C ILE A 102 7.59 -13.91 2.43
N LEU A 103 8.59 -14.79 2.41
CA LEU A 103 9.92 -14.47 2.94
C LEU A 103 10.57 -13.29 2.21
N ARG A 104 10.46 -13.25 0.88
CA ARG A 104 10.97 -12.12 0.07
C ARG A 104 10.19 -10.84 0.33
N ALA A 105 8.87 -10.93 0.44
CA ALA A 105 8.03 -9.77 0.79
C ALA A 105 8.43 -9.20 2.15
N ALA A 106 8.60 -10.05 3.16
CA ALA A 106 9.08 -9.64 4.48
C ALA A 106 10.48 -8.98 4.42
N GLY A 107 11.40 -9.55 3.65
CA GLY A 107 12.73 -8.94 3.45
C GLY A 107 12.65 -7.54 2.84
N TRP A 108 11.81 -7.35 1.81
CA TRP A 108 11.62 -6.04 1.19
C TRP A 108 10.91 -5.04 2.11
N THR A 109 9.97 -5.50 2.93
CA THR A 109 9.30 -4.67 3.94
C THR A 109 10.30 -4.06 4.91
N MET A 110 11.35 -4.77 5.28
CA MET A 110 12.36 -4.27 6.23
C MET A 110 13.32 -3.23 5.65
N VAL A 111 13.38 -3.06 4.33
CA VAL A 111 14.32 -2.12 3.69
C VAL A 111 14.08 -0.69 4.13
N VAL A 112 12.83 -0.21 4.05
CA VAL A 112 12.49 1.18 4.38
C VAL A 112 12.67 1.48 5.87
N PRO A 113 12.14 0.68 6.82
CA PRO A 113 12.38 0.90 8.25
C PRO A 113 13.86 0.98 8.61
N VAL A 114 14.68 0.08 8.07
CA VAL A 114 16.13 0.08 8.33
C VAL A 114 16.79 1.34 7.79
N VAL A 115 16.48 1.74 6.56
CA VAL A 115 17.01 2.96 5.94
C VAL A 115 16.56 4.20 6.71
N ALA A 116 15.26 4.30 7.00
CA ALA A 116 14.69 5.46 7.68
C ALA A 116 15.25 5.61 9.10
N TRP A 117 15.30 4.51 9.86
CA TRP A 117 15.87 4.53 11.21
C TRP A 117 17.34 4.91 11.18
N SER A 118 18.14 4.34 10.27
CA SER A 118 19.57 4.65 10.15
C SER A 118 19.79 6.12 9.79
N ALA A 119 19.06 6.65 8.81
CA ALA A 119 19.14 8.04 8.40
C ALA A 119 18.72 9.00 9.53
N HIS A 120 17.64 8.66 10.24
CA HIS A 120 17.18 9.43 11.39
C HIS A 120 18.22 9.44 12.53
N ARG A 121 18.89 8.31 12.81
CA ARG A 121 19.97 8.24 13.80
C ARG A 121 21.16 9.12 13.43
N VAL A 122 21.53 9.15 12.14
CA VAL A 122 22.58 10.05 11.65
C VAL A 122 22.15 11.52 11.81
N ALA A 123 20.91 11.84 11.43
CA ALA A 123 20.38 13.20 11.58
C ALA A 123 20.36 13.67 13.05
N LEU A 124 19.93 12.81 13.98
CA LEU A 124 19.98 13.10 15.43
C LEU A 124 21.41 13.36 15.92
N ALA A 125 22.38 12.60 15.42
CA ALA A 125 23.78 12.76 15.85
C ALA A 125 24.42 14.06 15.31
N THR A 126 23.93 14.58 14.17
CA THR A 126 24.50 15.75 13.51
C THR A 126 23.75 17.06 13.81
N ALA A 127 22.42 17.01 13.91
CA ALA A 127 21.56 18.18 14.10
C ALA A 127 21.00 18.33 15.53
N GLY A 128 21.19 17.32 16.40
CA GLY A 128 20.61 17.30 17.75
C GLY A 128 19.17 16.77 17.76
N PRO A 129 18.38 17.07 18.80
CA PRO A 129 17.02 16.59 18.95
C PRO A 129 16.14 17.01 17.77
N LEU A 130 15.43 16.05 17.19
CA LEU A 130 14.52 16.23 16.06
C LEU A 130 13.09 15.86 16.46
N ASP A 131 12.11 16.49 15.82
CA ASP A 131 10.72 16.12 15.92
C ASP A 131 10.52 14.68 15.41
N GLU A 132 9.65 13.90 16.06
CA GLU A 132 9.33 12.53 15.65
C GLU A 132 8.80 12.48 14.20
N GLN A 133 8.15 13.55 13.75
CA GLN A 133 7.64 13.69 12.38
C GLN A 133 8.73 13.59 11.31
N VAL A 134 9.99 13.94 11.67
CA VAL A 134 11.15 13.82 10.77
C VAL A 134 11.44 12.35 10.41
N LEU A 135 11.28 11.42 11.37
CA LEU A 135 11.43 9.98 11.10
C LEU A 135 10.40 9.51 10.06
N TRP A 136 9.15 9.92 10.24
CA TRP A 136 8.07 9.56 9.31
C TRP A 136 8.29 10.15 7.93
N LEU A 137 8.70 11.41 7.83
CA LEU A 137 9.05 12.04 6.56
C LEU A 137 10.17 11.27 5.82
N ILE A 138 11.24 10.87 6.53
CA ILE A 138 12.33 10.08 5.95
C ILE A 138 11.79 8.73 5.45
N TYR A 139 10.92 8.10 6.24
CA TYR A 139 10.28 6.83 5.89
C TYR A 139 9.48 6.95 4.59
N GLU A 140 8.65 7.96 4.48
CA GLU A 140 7.76 8.22 3.34
C GLU A 140 8.56 8.51 2.07
N VAL A 141 9.58 9.35 2.17
CA VAL A 141 10.49 9.65 1.04
C VAL A 141 11.23 8.40 0.58
N ALA A 142 11.74 7.60 1.53
CA ALA A 142 12.43 6.34 1.21
C ALA A 142 11.47 5.34 0.54
N PHE A 143 10.21 5.29 1.00
CA PHE A 143 9.21 4.40 0.41
C PHE A 143 8.84 4.82 -1.02
N VAL A 144 8.62 6.13 -1.25
CA VAL A 144 8.39 6.66 -2.60
C VAL A 144 9.53 6.31 -3.54
N ALA A 145 10.78 6.57 -3.11
CA ALA A 145 11.97 6.25 -3.89
C ALA A 145 12.06 4.76 -4.23
N LEU A 146 11.77 3.89 -3.24
CA LEU A 146 11.76 2.44 -3.44
C LEU A 146 10.67 2.00 -4.43
N MET A 147 9.45 2.57 -4.34
CA MET A 147 8.35 2.24 -5.26
C MET A 147 8.66 2.66 -6.69
N LEU A 148 9.20 3.86 -6.88
CA LEU A 148 9.61 4.34 -8.21
C LEU A 148 10.76 3.50 -8.78
N TRP A 149 11.75 3.16 -7.96
CA TRP A 149 12.85 2.28 -8.38
C TRP A 149 12.34 0.88 -8.78
N TRP A 150 11.45 0.27 -7.99
CA TRP A 150 10.81 -1.00 -8.35
C TRP A 150 10.08 -0.92 -9.67
N ARG A 151 9.28 0.14 -9.86
CA ARG A 151 8.48 0.37 -11.05
C ARG A 151 9.34 0.42 -12.33
N GLU A 152 10.53 1.02 -12.26
CA GLU A 152 11.36 1.24 -13.44
C GLU A 152 12.41 0.13 -13.64
N ARG A 153 12.88 -0.53 -12.57
CA ARG A 153 14.06 -1.40 -12.63
C ARG A 153 13.82 -2.87 -12.30
N ARG A 154 12.74 -3.21 -11.58
CA ARG A 154 12.57 -4.56 -11.01
C ARG A 154 11.43 -5.36 -11.60
N LEU A 155 10.50 -4.75 -12.29
CA LEU A 155 9.35 -5.46 -12.84
C LEU A 155 9.77 -6.33 -14.05
N PRO A 156 9.32 -7.59 -14.13
CA PRO A 156 9.67 -8.49 -15.21
C PRO A 156 8.98 -8.08 -16.52
N GLU A 157 9.76 -7.83 -17.57
CA GLU A 157 9.25 -7.43 -18.89
C GLU A 157 8.52 -8.56 -19.62
N ARG A 158 8.72 -9.81 -19.22
CA ARG A 158 8.22 -11.02 -19.90
C ARG A 158 6.69 -11.18 -19.91
N ARG A 159 5.97 -10.40 -19.09
CA ARG A 159 4.49 -10.46 -18.97
C ARG A 159 3.90 -9.04 -19.07
N PRO A 160 3.70 -8.49 -20.28
CA PRO A 160 3.38 -7.07 -20.47
C PRO A 160 2.08 -6.61 -19.78
N ILE A 161 1.12 -7.52 -19.59
CA ILE A 161 -0.17 -7.20 -18.95
C ILE A 161 -0.02 -7.11 -17.42
N ALA A 162 0.66 -8.10 -16.83
CA ALA A 162 1.01 -8.05 -15.41
C ALA A 162 1.87 -6.81 -15.13
N LEU A 163 2.80 -6.47 -16.04
CA LEU A 163 3.64 -5.30 -15.95
C LEU A 163 2.84 -3.99 -15.85
N SER A 164 1.84 -3.79 -16.71
CA SER A 164 1.01 -2.58 -16.67
C SER A 164 0.17 -2.47 -15.40
N TYR A 165 -0.31 -3.60 -14.88
CA TYR A 165 -0.99 -3.67 -13.59
C TYR A 165 -0.05 -3.32 -12.44
N LEU A 166 1.12 -3.97 -12.38
CA LEU A 166 2.10 -3.76 -11.32
C LEU A 166 2.65 -2.33 -11.31
N ARG A 167 2.88 -1.73 -12.48
CA ARG A 167 3.27 -0.32 -12.59
C ARG A 167 2.20 0.62 -12.04
N ALA A 168 0.92 0.35 -12.28
CA ALA A 168 -0.17 1.14 -11.73
C ALA A 168 -0.28 0.98 -10.21
N VAL A 169 -0.14 -0.24 -9.70
CA VAL A 169 -0.10 -0.55 -8.27
C VAL A 169 1.02 0.22 -7.57
N LEU A 170 2.25 0.14 -8.07
CA LEU A 170 3.40 0.84 -7.50
C LEU A 170 3.25 2.36 -7.57
N ALA A 171 2.66 2.89 -8.66
CA ALA A 171 2.37 4.33 -8.77
C ALA A 171 1.33 4.78 -7.74
N TYR A 172 0.28 3.99 -7.52
CA TYR A 172 -0.73 4.29 -6.51
C TYR A 172 -0.11 4.34 -5.10
N VAL A 173 0.75 3.37 -4.78
CA VAL A 173 1.46 3.33 -3.51
C VAL A 173 2.39 4.56 -3.37
N ALA A 174 3.17 4.87 -4.40
CA ALA A 174 4.03 6.05 -4.39
C ALA A 174 3.24 7.36 -4.18
N VAL A 175 2.03 7.47 -4.76
CA VAL A 175 1.16 8.65 -4.61
C VAL A 175 0.73 8.84 -3.15
N TYR A 176 0.21 7.82 -2.47
CA TYR A 176 -0.25 8.05 -1.10
C TYR A 176 0.92 8.27 -0.12
N TYR A 177 2.09 7.64 -0.33
CA TYR A 177 3.28 7.95 0.46
C TYR A 177 3.79 9.37 0.19
N ALA A 178 3.77 9.83 -1.06
CA ALA A 178 4.13 11.21 -1.39
C ALA A 178 3.19 12.24 -0.74
N LEU A 179 1.88 11.93 -0.67
CA LEU A 179 0.90 12.78 0.01
C LEU A 179 1.14 12.84 1.52
N TRP A 180 1.52 11.72 2.16
CA TRP A 180 1.94 11.76 3.57
C TRP A 180 3.20 12.61 3.74
N GLY A 181 4.24 12.42 2.90
CA GLY A 181 5.46 13.22 2.97
C GLY A 181 5.20 14.72 2.79
N ILE A 182 4.33 15.10 1.85
CA ILE A 182 3.93 16.51 1.69
C ILE A 182 3.20 17.02 2.95
N ALA A 183 2.31 16.22 3.51
CA ALA A 183 1.60 16.56 4.73
C ALA A 183 2.58 16.76 5.91
N ASP A 184 3.59 15.90 6.04
CA ASP A 184 4.58 15.98 7.09
C ASP A 184 5.50 17.20 6.95
N VAL A 185 5.86 17.56 5.72
CA VAL A 185 6.57 18.83 5.45
C VAL A 185 5.73 20.03 5.92
N LEU A 186 4.43 20.04 5.66
CA LEU A 186 3.54 21.10 6.10
C LEU A 186 3.43 21.14 7.64
N ILE A 187 3.31 19.98 8.30
CA ILE A 187 3.24 19.89 9.76
C ILE A 187 4.53 20.39 10.40
N LEU A 188 5.68 19.96 9.90
CA LEU A 188 6.99 20.44 10.36
C LEU A 188 7.19 21.94 10.12
N GLY A 189 6.57 22.48 9.06
CA GLY A 189 6.51 23.92 8.81
C GLY A 189 5.51 24.70 9.68
N GLY A 190 4.80 24.03 10.60
CA GLY A 190 3.83 24.64 11.50
C GLY A 190 2.45 24.89 10.85
N PHE A 191 2.19 24.35 9.66
CA PHE A 191 0.91 24.53 8.97
C PHE A 191 -0.12 23.47 9.38
N ASP A 192 -1.22 23.88 9.98
CA ASP A 192 -2.33 23.01 10.38
C ASP A 192 -2.96 22.24 9.18
N ALA A 193 -2.92 22.82 8.00
CA ALA A 193 -3.38 22.18 6.76
C ALA A 193 -2.69 20.82 6.48
N GLY A 194 -1.49 20.58 7.01
CA GLY A 194 -0.81 19.30 6.94
C GLY A 194 -1.62 18.17 7.57
N TRP A 195 -2.24 18.40 8.73
CA TRP A 195 -3.11 17.42 9.37
C TRP A 195 -4.37 17.13 8.52
N GLY A 196 -4.93 18.16 7.89
CA GLY A 196 -6.02 17.98 6.93
C GLY A 196 -5.62 17.16 5.70
N LEU A 197 -4.42 17.41 5.17
CA LEU A 197 -3.91 16.67 4.02
C LEU A 197 -3.67 15.19 4.35
N ARG A 198 -3.25 14.83 5.57
CA ARG A 198 -3.05 13.43 6.01
C ARG A 198 -4.31 12.56 5.91
N VAL A 199 -5.49 13.18 5.93
CA VAL A 199 -6.76 12.46 5.75
C VAL A 199 -6.80 11.73 4.42
N LEU A 200 -6.32 12.37 3.35
CA LEU A 200 -6.38 11.80 2.01
C LEU A 200 -5.52 10.54 1.85
N PRO A 201 -4.22 10.53 2.17
CA PRO A 201 -3.42 9.31 2.09
C PRO A 201 -3.91 8.22 3.05
N ASN A 202 -4.46 8.55 4.22
CA ASN A 202 -5.09 7.56 5.11
C ASN A 202 -6.26 6.85 4.41
N GLN A 203 -7.14 7.59 3.72
CA GLN A 203 -8.23 6.98 2.98
C GLN A 203 -7.70 6.12 1.82
N LEU A 204 -6.70 6.60 1.08
CA LEU A 204 -6.09 5.82 0.00
C LEU A 204 -5.46 4.52 0.51
N TYR A 205 -4.78 4.56 1.65
CA TYR A 205 -4.09 3.42 2.25
C TYR A 205 -5.06 2.42 2.91
N TYR A 206 -5.95 2.89 3.79
CA TYR A 206 -6.83 2.01 4.56
C TYR A 206 -8.10 1.64 3.78
N SER A 207 -8.80 2.62 3.22
CA SER A 207 -10.12 2.38 2.64
C SER A 207 -10.05 1.85 1.22
N PHE A 208 -9.21 2.42 0.38
CA PHE A 208 -9.27 2.20 -1.07
C PHE A 208 -8.21 1.26 -1.61
N TRP A 209 -7.07 1.08 -0.95
CA TRP A 209 -5.95 0.30 -1.48
C TRP A 209 -6.35 -1.10 -1.94
N VAL A 210 -6.91 -1.90 -1.05
CA VAL A 210 -7.26 -3.31 -1.36
C VAL A 210 -8.36 -3.41 -2.43
N PRO A 211 -9.49 -2.67 -2.32
CA PRO A 211 -10.52 -2.65 -3.35
C PRO A 211 -10.00 -2.19 -4.73
N VAL A 212 -9.18 -1.14 -4.77
CA VAL A 212 -8.62 -0.61 -6.03
C VAL A 212 -7.67 -1.60 -6.67
N ALA A 213 -6.75 -2.20 -5.91
CA ALA A 213 -5.82 -3.20 -6.41
C ALA A 213 -6.57 -4.40 -7.00
N TRP A 214 -7.62 -4.88 -6.31
CA TRP A 214 -8.47 -5.95 -6.80
C TRP A 214 -9.25 -5.57 -8.07
N LEU A 215 -9.92 -4.41 -8.05
CA LEU A 215 -10.69 -3.92 -9.20
C LEU A 215 -9.80 -3.74 -10.43
N TRP A 216 -8.62 -3.15 -10.27
CA TRP A 216 -7.69 -2.97 -11.38
C TRP A 216 -7.19 -4.28 -11.97
N PHE A 217 -6.95 -5.30 -11.12
CA PHE A 217 -6.56 -6.61 -11.60
C PHE A 217 -7.67 -7.24 -12.46
N PHE A 218 -8.92 -7.21 -12.00
CA PHE A 218 -10.02 -7.88 -12.65
C PHE A 218 -10.74 -7.06 -13.73
N SER A 219 -10.62 -5.73 -13.76
CA SER A 219 -11.21 -4.89 -14.81
C SER A 219 -10.39 -4.83 -16.09
N ARG A 220 -9.10 -5.16 -16.03
CA ARG A 220 -8.26 -5.17 -17.21
C ARG A 220 -8.62 -6.36 -18.08
N ARG A 221 -8.90 -6.09 -19.38
CA ARG A 221 -8.92 -7.13 -20.38
C ARG A 221 -7.48 -7.60 -20.56
N TYR A 222 -7.20 -8.79 -20.08
CA TYR A 222 -5.98 -9.50 -20.40
C TYR A 222 -6.11 -10.03 -21.83
N ASP A 223 -6.12 -9.11 -22.81
CA ASP A 223 -6.13 -9.48 -24.21
C ASP A 223 -4.91 -10.34 -24.46
N SER A 224 -5.16 -11.61 -24.70
CA SER A 224 -4.13 -12.60 -24.92
C SER A 224 -3.26 -12.13 -26.09
N ALA A 225 -1.99 -11.87 -25.85
CA ALA A 225 -0.99 -11.70 -26.91
C ALA A 225 -1.00 -12.90 -27.88
N ARG A 226 -1.63 -14.03 -27.50
CA ARG A 226 -1.95 -15.17 -28.37
C ARG A 226 -2.82 -14.82 -29.56
N SER A 227 -3.82 -13.95 -29.46
CA SER A 227 -4.67 -13.60 -30.60
C SER A 227 -3.91 -12.82 -31.68
N ARG A 228 -2.90 -12.01 -31.31
CA ARG A 228 -2.11 -11.28 -32.30
C ARG A 228 -1.07 -12.14 -33.03
N VAL A 229 -0.58 -13.19 -32.41
CA VAL A 229 0.35 -14.13 -33.04
C VAL A 229 -0.38 -15.10 -33.93
N GLN A 230 -1.59 -15.53 -33.56
CA GLN A 230 -2.44 -16.40 -34.41
C GLN A 230 -3.03 -15.65 -35.59
N ALA A 231 -3.33 -14.37 -35.53
CA ALA A 231 -3.82 -13.56 -36.64
C ALA A 231 -2.70 -13.16 -37.64
N ARG A 232 -1.43 -13.45 -37.34
CA ARG A 232 -0.28 -13.21 -38.23
C ARG A 232 0.27 -14.50 -38.89
N ARG A 233 -0.34 -15.64 -38.61
CA ARG A 233 -0.08 -16.91 -39.31
C ARG A 233 -1.24 -17.27 -40.22
#